data_0eb99d5c170b804fc3f39430d42d7934
#
_entry.id   0eb99d5c170b804fc3f39430d42d7934
#
_cell.length_a   1.000
_cell.length_b   1.000
_cell.length_c   1.000
_cell.angle_alpha   90.00
_cell.angle_beta   90.00
_cell.angle_gamma   90.00
#
_symmetry.space_group_name_H-M   'P 1'
#
loop_
_entity.id
_entity.type
_entity.pdbx_description
1 polymer ?
#
loop_
_entity_poly.entity_id
_entity_poly.type
_entity_poly.pdbx_seq_one_letter_code
_entity_poly.pdbx_strand_id
1 'polypeptide(L)'
;MKRILVFSIFTFVLIIGACSKKEESSNYGSVNDGETPTEFGSIDHGVKDNKVGFNLTGGAIEEAANVPAEERELIIQSFDTYISAFNTQQIDEYMDTLSENPKSFNLDEEREYIQSVFEQYELSRNAKDVTIVKFDADTGEAQVFANLLTKMKQKSTGLQTNRDGRQVTVFTKEGGEWKVNSVYYMEDQK
;
A
#
# COMPACT_ATOMS: atom_id res chain seq x y z
N MET A 1 -34.27 -71.02 -15.56
CA MET A 1 -33.16 -70.22 -16.12
C MET A 1 -32.87 -69.08 -15.16
N LYS A 2 -31.92 -69.27 -14.26
CA LYS A 2 -31.53 -68.28 -13.24
C LYS A 2 -30.25 -67.57 -13.74
N ARG A 3 -30.37 -66.27 -13.98
CA ARG A 3 -29.19 -65.41 -14.32
C ARG A 3 -28.57 -64.90 -13.03
N ILE A 4 -27.36 -65.32 -12.78
CA ILE A 4 -26.52 -64.88 -11.66
C ILE A 4 -25.82 -63.58 -12.11
N LEU A 5 -26.10 -62.46 -11.38
CA LEU A 5 -25.44 -61.19 -11.56
C LEU A 5 -24.24 -61.12 -10.60
N VAL A 6 -23.06 -61.15 -11.16
CA VAL A 6 -21.78 -61.01 -10.40
C VAL A 6 -21.51 -59.50 -10.25
N PHE A 7 -21.57 -59.02 -9.01
CA PHE A 7 -21.11 -57.64 -8.66
C PHE A 7 -19.61 -57.65 -8.46
N SER A 8 -18.90 -57.02 -9.39
CA SER A 8 -17.46 -56.78 -9.24
C SER A 8 -17.27 -55.50 -8.45
N ILE A 9 -16.76 -55.64 -7.24
CA ILE A 9 -16.37 -54.52 -6.36
C ILE A 9 -14.98 -54.06 -6.81
N PHE A 10 -14.91 -52.88 -7.43
CA PHE A 10 -13.68 -52.22 -7.83
C PHE A 10 -13.19 -51.37 -6.68
N THR A 11 -12.20 -51.88 -5.96
CA THR A 11 -11.56 -51.13 -4.85
C THR A 11 -10.61 -50.11 -5.43
N PHE A 12 -10.99 -48.84 -5.36
CA PHE A 12 -10.16 -47.72 -5.77
C PHE A 12 -9.20 -47.33 -4.63
N VAL A 13 -7.93 -47.68 -4.76
CA VAL A 13 -6.87 -47.27 -3.84
C VAL A 13 -6.45 -45.83 -4.21
N LEU A 14 -6.81 -44.88 -3.35
CA LEU A 14 -6.31 -43.50 -3.44
C LEU A 14 -4.87 -43.46 -2.88
N ILE A 15 -3.89 -43.35 -3.77
CA ILE A 15 -2.51 -43.05 -3.42
C ILE A 15 -2.44 -41.52 -3.24
N ILE A 16 -2.35 -41.09 -1.98
CA ILE A 16 -2.08 -39.68 -1.64
C ILE A 16 -0.58 -39.45 -1.80
N GLY A 17 -0.17 -39.02 -2.98
CA GLY A 17 1.18 -38.52 -3.24
C GLY A 17 1.35 -37.13 -2.66
N ALA A 18 1.96 -37.01 -1.48
CA ALA A 18 2.42 -35.74 -0.93
C ALA A 18 3.67 -35.30 -1.71
N CYS A 19 3.47 -34.46 -2.75
CA CYS A 19 4.54 -33.67 -3.33
C CYS A 19 4.71 -32.41 -2.52
N SER A 20 5.66 -32.44 -1.58
CA SER A 20 6.19 -31.24 -0.95
C SER A 20 7.05 -30.49 -1.98
N LYS A 21 6.47 -29.56 -2.71
CA LYS A 21 7.22 -28.48 -3.35
C LYS A 21 7.38 -27.37 -2.31
N LYS A 22 8.63 -27.11 -1.95
CA LYS A 22 9.01 -25.83 -1.34
C LYS A 22 8.74 -24.75 -2.40
N GLU A 23 7.64 -24.07 -2.28
CA GLU A 23 7.45 -22.78 -2.92
C GLU A 23 8.19 -21.76 -2.08
N GLU A 24 9.14 -21.09 -2.69
CA GLU A 24 9.68 -19.86 -2.16
C GLU A 24 8.51 -18.90 -2.03
N SER A 25 8.23 -18.51 -0.81
CA SER A 25 7.21 -17.53 -0.46
C SER A 25 7.63 -16.20 -1.09
N SER A 26 7.11 -15.90 -2.26
CA SER A 26 6.95 -14.51 -2.68
C SER A 26 5.92 -13.92 -1.73
N ASN A 27 6.35 -12.99 -0.91
CA ASN A 27 5.56 -12.37 0.13
C ASN A 27 4.64 -11.29 -0.49
N TYR A 28 3.83 -11.71 -1.46
CA TYR A 28 2.67 -10.96 -1.92
C TYR A 28 1.51 -11.29 -1.00
N GLY A 29 0.91 -10.27 -0.40
CA GLY A 29 -0.20 -10.40 0.50
C GLY A 29 -1.24 -11.38 -0.02
N SER A 30 -1.42 -12.48 0.71
CA SER A 30 -2.38 -13.51 0.39
C SER A 30 -3.77 -12.92 0.43
N VAL A 31 -4.41 -12.82 -0.72
CA VAL A 31 -5.85 -12.60 -0.81
C VAL A 31 -6.50 -13.86 -0.31
N ASN A 32 -6.91 -13.89 0.94
CA ASN A 32 -7.57 -15.04 1.53
C ASN A 32 -9.07 -14.99 1.22
N ASP A 33 -9.52 -16.03 0.55
CA ASP A 33 -10.85 -16.54 0.29
C ASP A 33 -11.98 -15.96 1.17
N GLY A 34 -12.65 -14.94 0.68
CA GLY A 34 -14.00 -14.55 1.09
C GLY A 34 -14.14 -13.70 2.35
N GLU A 35 -13.06 -13.39 3.04
CA GLU A 35 -13.06 -12.34 4.05
C GLU A 35 -12.79 -10.98 3.39
N THR A 36 -13.47 -9.94 3.86
CA THR A 36 -13.26 -8.57 3.39
C THR A 36 -11.76 -8.27 3.29
N PRO A 37 -11.26 -7.67 2.19
CA PRO A 37 -9.85 -7.37 2.05
C PRO A 37 -9.37 -6.55 3.24
N THR A 38 -8.65 -7.16 4.15
CA THR A 38 -8.12 -6.51 5.36
C THR A 38 -6.91 -5.63 5.06
N GLU A 39 -6.41 -5.65 3.81
CA GLU A 39 -5.17 -4.98 3.40
C GLU A 39 -5.37 -3.83 2.41
N PHE A 40 -6.48 -3.11 2.55
CA PHE A 40 -6.68 -1.95 1.73
C PHE A 40 -6.03 -0.72 2.38
N GLY A 41 -4.87 -0.32 1.89
CA GLY A 41 -4.16 0.87 2.33
C GLY A 41 -2.90 0.62 3.14
N SER A 42 -2.57 -0.63 3.41
CA SER A 42 -1.25 -1.02 3.84
C SER A 42 -0.53 -1.65 2.65
N ILE A 43 0.00 -0.85 1.76
CA ILE A 43 1.10 -1.32 0.95
C ILE A 43 2.28 -1.38 1.93
N ASP A 44 2.32 -2.46 2.71
CA ASP A 44 3.53 -2.85 3.42
C ASP A 44 4.48 -3.38 2.35
N HIS A 45 5.24 -2.51 1.76
CA HIS A 45 6.24 -2.86 0.75
C HIS A 45 7.43 -3.62 1.37
N GLY A 46 7.24 -4.31 2.50
CA GLY A 46 8.13 -5.35 3.02
C GLY A 46 9.60 -4.99 3.21
N VAL A 47 9.96 -3.74 3.03
CA VAL A 47 11.33 -3.27 3.19
C VAL A 47 11.59 -3.12 4.68
N LYS A 48 12.27 -4.09 5.26
CA LYS A 48 12.93 -3.96 6.57
C LYS A 48 14.07 -2.94 6.46
N ASP A 49 13.74 -1.72 6.10
CA ASP A 49 14.71 -0.64 6.10
C ASP A 49 14.58 0.16 7.41
N ASN A 50 15.48 -0.10 8.35
CA ASN A 50 15.62 0.63 9.60
C ASN A 50 16.07 2.10 9.40
N LYS A 51 15.97 2.62 8.18
CA LYS A 51 16.39 3.97 7.81
C LYS A 51 15.26 4.99 7.75
N VAL A 52 14.01 4.58 7.98
CA VAL A 52 12.94 5.54 8.22
C VAL A 52 13.15 6.09 9.63
N GLY A 53 13.80 7.25 9.70
CA GLY A 53 14.52 7.74 10.88
C GLY A 53 13.66 8.33 11.99
N PHE A 54 12.44 7.82 12.27
CA PHE A 54 11.72 8.26 13.44
C PHE A 54 10.99 7.09 14.14
N ASN A 55 10.91 7.22 15.47
CA ASN A 55 10.32 6.21 16.32
C ASN A 55 8.80 6.46 16.44
N LEU A 56 7.98 5.62 15.83
CA LEU A 56 6.53 5.68 15.92
C LEU A 56 5.97 5.27 17.29
N THR A 57 6.81 4.82 18.21
CA THR A 57 6.41 4.39 19.55
C THR A 57 6.36 5.57 20.53
N GLY A 58 5.32 6.41 20.41
CA GLY A 58 4.89 7.31 21.49
C GLY A 58 5.69 8.60 21.70
N GLY A 59 6.59 8.95 20.80
CA GLY A 59 7.27 10.24 20.80
C GLY A 59 6.45 11.32 20.07
N ALA A 60 6.67 12.60 20.42
CA ALA A 60 6.17 13.70 19.63
C ALA A 60 6.82 13.66 18.23
N ILE A 61 6.03 13.91 17.17
CA ILE A 61 6.54 14.05 15.82
C ILE A 61 7.26 15.41 15.75
N GLU A 62 8.55 15.36 15.53
CA GLU A 62 9.37 16.57 15.43
C GLU A 62 9.52 16.98 13.95
N GLU A 63 9.36 18.26 13.72
CA GLU A 63 9.58 18.83 12.39
C GLU A 63 11.08 18.88 12.06
N ALA A 64 11.43 18.58 10.82
CA ALA A 64 12.80 18.65 10.34
C ALA A 64 13.34 20.08 10.46
N ALA A 65 14.52 20.21 11.08
CA ALA A 65 15.23 21.47 11.14
C ALA A 65 15.79 21.86 9.75
N ASN A 66 15.89 23.17 9.50
CA ASN A 66 16.57 23.73 8.32
C ASN A 66 15.97 23.36 6.95
N VAL A 67 14.68 23.11 6.86
CA VAL A 67 13.99 23.00 5.56
C VAL A 67 13.82 24.41 4.99
N PRO A 68 14.40 24.72 3.80
CA PRO A 68 14.19 26.02 3.16
C PRO A 68 12.69 26.25 2.91
N ALA A 69 12.24 27.50 3.06
CA ALA A 69 10.81 27.82 2.96
C ALA A 69 10.20 27.41 1.60
N GLU A 70 10.94 27.62 0.52
CA GLU A 70 10.52 27.24 -0.84
C GLU A 70 10.39 25.71 -0.98
N GLU A 71 11.38 24.95 -0.49
CA GLU A 71 11.32 23.49 -0.52
C GLU A 71 10.19 22.95 0.34
N ARG A 72 9.96 23.56 1.49
CA ARG A 72 8.82 23.22 2.36
C ARG A 72 7.49 23.32 1.61
N GLU A 73 7.25 24.45 0.94
CA GLU A 73 6.03 24.66 0.17
C GLU A 73 5.89 23.62 -0.94
N LEU A 74 6.96 23.35 -1.70
CA LEU A 74 6.95 22.37 -2.78
C LEU A 74 6.70 20.94 -2.28
N ILE A 75 7.34 20.54 -1.18
CA ILE A 75 7.16 19.20 -0.59
C ILE A 75 5.73 19.00 -0.11
N ILE A 76 5.17 19.98 0.63
CA ILE A 76 3.78 19.89 1.12
C ILE A 76 2.80 19.91 -0.04
N GLN A 77 3.01 20.74 -1.05
CA GLN A 77 2.18 20.76 -2.26
C GLN A 77 2.23 19.40 -3.00
N SER A 78 3.39 18.77 -3.09
CA SER A 78 3.52 17.45 -3.71
C SER A 78 2.80 16.38 -2.91
N PHE A 79 2.85 16.44 -1.57
CA PHE A 79 2.08 15.56 -0.71
C PHE A 79 0.57 15.75 -0.90
N ASP A 80 0.09 16.99 -0.92
CA ASP A 80 -1.32 17.30 -1.15
C ASP A 80 -1.79 16.85 -2.53
N THR A 81 -0.94 17.01 -3.56
CA THR A 81 -1.21 16.53 -4.93
C THR A 81 -1.33 15.00 -4.95
N TYR A 82 -0.44 14.28 -4.29
CA TYR A 82 -0.49 12.82 -4.16
C TYR A 82 -1.79 12.34 -3.48
N ILE A 83 -2.19 12.96 -2.37
CA ILE A 83 -3.45 12.64 -1.68
C ILE A 83 -4.67 12.99 -2.55
N SER A 84 -4.64 14.12 -3.23
CA SER A 84 -5.71 14.56 -4.11
C SER A 84 -5.87 13.63 -5.31
N ALA A 85 -4.80 13.26 -5.99
CA ALA A 85 -4.81 12.35 -7.13
C ALA A 85 -5.39 10.98 -6.77
N PHE A 86 -5.06 10.48 -5.57
CA PHE A 86 -5.69 9.26 -5.04
C PHE A 86 -7.20 9.46 -4.83
N ASN A 87 -7.64 10.60 -4.29
CA ASN A 87 -9.05 10.89 -4.00
C ASN A 87 -9.89 11.12 -5.26
N THR A 88 -9.31 11.69 -6.32
CA THR A 88 -9.98 11.86 -7.62
C THR A 88 -10.16 10.54 -8.37
N GLN A 89 -9.44 9.48 -7.94
CA GLN A 89 -9.46 8.15 -8.54
C GLN A 89 -9.09 8.15 -10.04
N GLN A 90 -8.24 9.07 -10.45
CA GLN A 90 -7.71 9.14 -11.80
C GLN A 90 -6.31 8.52 -11.82
N ILE A 91 -6.22 7.33 -12.42
CA ILE A 91 -5.01 6.51 -12.37
C ILE A 91 -3.78 7.24 -12.94
N ASP A 92 -3.93 7.97 -14.03
CA ASP A 92 -2.80 8.66 -14.64
C ASP A 92 -2.31 9.82 -13.77
N GLU A 93 -3.21 10.62 -13.18
CA GLU A 93 -2.85 11.68 -12.23
C GLU A 93 -2.12 11.11 -11.00
N TYR A 94 -2.59 9.95 -10.49
CA TYR A 94 -1.94 9.28 -9.38
C TYR A 94 -0.53 8.82 -9.75
N MET A 95 -0.37 8.15 -10.88
CA MET A 95 0.94 7.66 -11.35
C MET A 95 1.93 8.80 -11.61
N ASP A 96 1.45 9.94 -12.06
CA ASP A 96 2.28 11.14 -12.30
C ASP A 96 2.88 11.72 -11.00
N THR A 97 2.30 11.40 -9.83
CA THR A 97 2.88 11.79 -8.54
C THR A 97 4.04 10.90 -8.09
N LEU A 98 4.22 9.74 -8.71
CA LEU A 98 5.21 8.75 -8.32
C LEU A 98 6.56 9.00 -8.99
N SER A 99 7.65 8.60 -8.31
CA SER A 99 9.00 8.58 -8.84
C SER A 99 9.09 7.64 -10.05
N GLU A 100 9.93 7.97 -11.03
CA GLU A 100 10.25 7.05 -12.14
C GLU A 100 11.03 5.81 -11.67
N ASN A 101 11.70 5.91 -10.51
CA ASN A 101 12.53 4.84 -9.93
C ASN A 101 12.20 4.65 -8.43
N PRO A 102 10.97 4.21 -8.10
CA PRO A 102 10.57 4.05 -6.70
C PRO A 102 11.35 2.94 -6.01
N LYS A 103 11.58 3.08 -4.70
CA LYS A 103 12.36 2.11 -3.90
C LYS A 103 11.49 1.07 -3.20
N SER A 104 10.22 1.36 -2.95
CA SER A 104 9.36 0.47 -2.16
C SER A 104 8.26 -0.22 -2.96
N PHE A 105 8.12 0.06 -4.26
CA PHE A 105 7.09 -0.55 -5.12
C PHE A 105 7.57 -0.62 -6.58
N ASN A 106 6.86 -1.41 -7.39
CA ASN A 106 7.03 -1.48 -8.85
C ASN A 106 5.90 -0.69 -9.52
N LEU A 107 6.22 0.16 -10.51
CA LEU A 107 5.24 1.05 -11.13
C LEU A 107 4.13 0.31 -11.88
N ASP A 108 4.44 -0.78 -12.57
CA ASP A 108 3.44 -1.53 -13.33
C ASP A 108 2.48 -2.25 -12.37
N GLU A 109 3.01 -2.87 -11.32
CA GLU A 109 2.23 -3.53 -10.28
C GLU A 109 1.38 -2.53 -9.49
N GLU A 110 1.94 -1.36 -9.18
CA GLU A 110 1.22 -0.29 -8.49
C GLU A 110 0.04 0.22 -9.34
N ARG A 111 0.26 0.44 -10.63
CA ARG A 111 -0.79 0.84 -11.56
C ARG A 111 -1.93 -0.18 -11.60
N GLU A 112 -1.61 -1.44 -11.80
CA GLU A 112 -2.62 -2.52 -11.86
C GLU A 112 -3.41 -2.63 -10.55
N TYR A 113 -2.70 -2.57 -9.43
CA TYR A 113 -3.32 -2.63 -8.11
C TYR A 113 -4.25 -1.45 -7.86
N ILE A 114 -3.77 -0.22 -8.02
CA ILE A 114 -4.55 0.99 -7.75
C ILE A 114 -5.73 1.12 -8.73
N GLN A 115 -5.56 0.73 -10.00
CA GLN A 115 -6.67 0.69 -10.95
C GLN A 115 -7.77 -0.27 -10.48
N SER A 116 -7.41 -1.48 -10.06
CA SER A 116 -8.36 -2.46 -9.51
C SER A 116 -9.09 -1.91 -8.28
N VAL A 117 -8.38 -1.18 -7.45
CA VAL A 117 -8.90 -0.51 -6.26
C VAL A 117 -9.92 0.57 -6.63
N PHE A 118 -9.57 1.44 -7.56
CA PHE A 118 -10.45 2.51 -8.02
C PHE A 118 -11.71 1.97 -8.72
N GLU A 119 -11.62 0.82 -9.38
CA GLU A 119 -12.77 0.15 -9.98
C GLU A 119 -13.74 -0.40 -8.93
N GLN A 120 -13.22 -0.94 -7.83
CA GLN A 120 -14.01 -1.65 -6.83
C GLN A 120 -14.57 -0.76 -5.73
N TYR A 121 -13.92 0.36 -5.41
CA TYR A 121 -14.24 1.18 -4.24
C TYR A 121 -14.39 2.66 -4.59
N GLU A 122 -15.29 3.33 -3.88
CA GLU A 122 -15.25 4.78 -3.68
C GLU A 122 -14.35 5.05 -2.49
N LEU A 123 -13.33 5.91 -2.67
CA LEU A 123 -12.25 6.11 -1.71
C LEU A 123 -12.10 7.58 -1.37
N SER A 124 -11.72 7.84 -0.12
CA SER A 124 -11.33 9.17 0.33
C SER A 124 -10.28 9.05 1.43
N ARG A 125 -9.10 9.65 1.21
CA ARG A 125 -8.05 9.84 2.22
C ARG A 125 -8.09 11.27 2.72
N ASN A 126 -8.08 11.43 4.04
CA ASN A 126 -7.94 12.72 4.69
C ASN A 126 -6.67 12.69 5.55
N ALA A 127 -5.72 13.54 5.23
CA ALA A 127 -4.48 13.69 5.97
C ALA A 127 -4.61 14.79 7.03
N LYS A 128 -4.02 14.55 8.21
CA LYS A 128 -3.91 15.51 9.32
C LYS A 128 -2.48 15.49 9.85
N ASP A 129 -2.12 16.54 10.55
CA ASP A 129 -0.82 16.69 11.22
C ASP A 129 0.36 16.44 10.25
N VAL A 130 0.21 16.95 9.01
CA VAL A 130 1.19 16.80 7.95
C VAL A 130 2.48 17.53 8.34
N THR A 131 3.57 16.79 8.48
CA THR A 131 4.83 17.31 9.00
C THR A 131 6.00 16.77 8.21
N ILE A 132 6.90 17.62 7.74
CA ILE A 132 8.18 17.20 7.16
C ILE A 132 9.07 16.77 8.33
N VAL A 133 9.37 15.49 8.44
CA VAL A 133 10.14 14.90 9.53
C VAL A 133 11.62 14.69 9.19
N LYS A 134 11.95 14.71 7.90
CA LYS A 134 13.33 14.67 7.40
C LYS A 134 13.45 15.46 6.11
N PHE A 135 14.57 16.14 5.94
CA PHE A 135 14.96 16.83 4.70
C PHE A 135 16.46 16.70 4.51
N ASP A 136 16.85 16.30 3.32
CA ASP A 136 18.25 16.15 2.91
C ASP A 136 18.42 16.79 1.53
N ALA A 137 19.07 17.96 1.52
CA ALA A 137 19.31 18.73 0.30
C ALA A 137 20.36 18.06 -0.62
N ASP A 138 21.31 17.32 -0.03
CA ASP A 138 22.41 16.70 -0.79
C ASP A 138 21.93 15.51 -1.59
N THR A 139 21.01 14.72 -1.04
CA THR A 139 20.40 13.57 -1.70
C THR A 139 19.11 13.90 -2.44
N GLY A 140 18.53 15.08 -2.20
CA GLY A 140 17.22 15.44 -2.72
C GLY A 140 16.10 14.54 -2.17
N GLU A 141 16.17 14.18 -0.89
CA GLU A 141 15.18 13.34 -0.21
C GLU A 141 14.42 14.14 0.86
N ALA A 142 13.12 13.94 0.94
CA ALA A 142 12.30 14.46 2.03
C ALA A 142 11.34 13.36 2.54
N GLN A 143 11.03 13.40 3.85
CA GLN A 143 10.06 12.49 4.45
C GLN A 143 8.94 13.28 5.10
N VAL A 144 7.71 12.98 4.72
CA VAL A 144 6.50 13.61 5.22
C VAL A 144 5.71 12.60 6.04
N PHE A 145 5.48 12.93 7.30
CA PHE A 145 4.57 12.21 8.19
C PHE A 145 3.15 12.78 8.06
N ALA A 146 2.13 11.92 8.15
CA ALA A 146 0.74 12.33 8.32
C ALA A 146 -0.07 11.25 9.05
N ASN A 147 -1.07 11.68 9.82
CA ASN A 147 -2.17 10.83 10.25
C ASN A 147 -3.20 10.74 9.12
N LEU A 148 -3.57 9.53 8.71
CA LEU A 148 -4.52 9.30 7.61
C LEU A 148 -5.82 8.68 8.14
N LEU A 149 -6.94 9.27 7.75
CA LEU A 149 -8.25 8.62 7.79
C LEU A 149 -8.62 8.21 6.36
N THR A 150 -8.68 6.92 6.08
CA THR A 150 -9.14 6.38 4.81
C THR A 150 -10.58 5.87 4.96
N LYS A 151 -11.48 6.43 4.18
CA LYS A 151 -12.86 5.95 4.04
C LYS A 151 -12.96 5.16 2.76
N MET A 152 -13.59 4.01 2.84
CA MET A 152 -13.78 3.10 1.72
C MET A 152 -15.24 2.67 1.65
N LYS A 153 -15.82 2.69 0.43
CA LYS A 153 -17.13 2.13 0.17
C LYS A 153 -17.06 1.19 -1.03
N GLN A 154 -17.33 -0.08 -0.80
CA GLN A 154 -17.35 -1.07 -1.85
C GLN A 154 -18.52 -0.81 -2.82
N LYS A 155 -18.23 -0.60 -4.10
CA LYS A 155 -19.24 -0.21 -5.11
C LYS A 155 -20.30 -1.29 -5.32
N SER A 156 -19.92 -2.58 -5.23
CA SER A 156 -20.83 -3.71 -5.47
C SER A 156 -21.83 -3.99 -4.35
N THR A 157 -21.43 -3.75 -3.08
CA THR A 157 -22.25 -4.08 -1.89
C THR A 157 -22.73 -2.85 -1.13
N GLY A 158 -22.07 -1.69 -1.33
CA GLY A 158 -22.29 -0.48 -0.54
C GLY A 158 -21.70 -0.53 0.87
N LEU A 159 -20.96 -1.61 1.22
CA LEU A 159 -20.31 -1.73 2.52
C LEU A 159 -19.28 -0.61 2.71
N GLN A 160 -19.34 0.05 3.87
CA GLN A 160 -18.43 1.13 4.23
C GLN A 160 -17.46 0.68 5.33
N THR A 161 -16.19 1.04 5.17
CA THR A 161 -15.13 0.80 6.15
C THR A 161 -14.28 2.06 6.31
N ASN A 162 -13.91 2.37 7.53
CA ASN A 162 -12.98 3.45 7.84
C ASN A 162 -11.74 2.86 8.50
N ARG A 163 -10.58 3.35 8.08
CA ARG A 163 -9.28 2.98 8.64
C ARG A 163 -8.51 4.22 9.03
N ASP A 164 -8.03 4.21 10.27
CA ASP A 164 -7.14 5.22 10.81
C ASP A 164 -5.72 4.66 10.84
N GLY A 165 -4.73 5.46 10.52
CA GLY A 165 -3.34 5.04 10.55
C GLY A 165 -2.38 6.19 10.35
N ARG A 166 -1.11 5.87 10.41
CA ARG A 166 0.02 6.80 10.28
C ARG A 166 0.81 6.45 9.04
N GLN A 167 1.18 7.45 8.26
CA GLN A 167 1.96 7.26 7.05
C GLN A 167 3.22 8.11 7.06
N VAL A 168 4.30 7.54 6.54
CA VAL A 168 5.47 8.28 6.09
C VAL A 168 5.58 8.13 4.59
N THR A 169 5.56 9.25 3.90
CA THR A 169 5.80 9.32 2.47
C THR A 169 7.21 9.86 2.26
N VAL A 170 8.04 9.09 1.57
CA VAL A 170 9.38 9.52 1.17
C VAL A 170 9.30 10.09 -0.24
N PHE A 171 9.77 11.31 -0.38
CA PHE A 171 9.86 12.00 -1.66
C PHE A 171 11.32 12.04 -2.13
N THR A 172 11.50 11.99 -3.45
CA THR A 172 12.76 12.29 -4.12
C THR A 172 12.55 13.44 -5.11
N LYS A 173 13.59 14.27 -5.29
CA LYS A 173 13.53 15.41 -6.22
C LYS A 173 13.98 14.96 -7.61
N GLU A 174 13.09 14.96 -8.58
CA GLU A 174 13.31 14.55 -9.97
C GLU A 174 12.92 15.69 -10.91
N GLY A 175 13.85 16.15 -11.73
CA GLY A 175 13.57 17.24 -12.69
C GLY A 175 13.14 18.57 -12.06
N GLY A 176 13.33 18.75 -10.76
CA GLY A 176 12.89 19.92 -9.98
C GLY A 176 11.56 19.70 -9.25
N GLU A 177 10.88 18.59 -9.44
CA GLU A 177 9.63 18.21 -8.78
C GLU A 177 9.86 17.15 -7.69
N TRP A 178 9.05 17.18 -6.65
CA TRP A 178 9.06 16.16 -5.60
C TRP A 178 8.11 15.03 -5.96
N LYS A 179 8.63 13.82 -6.15
CA LYS A 179 7.90 12.61 -6.52
C LYS A 179 7.94 11.57 -5.39
N VAL A 180 6.85 10.82 -5.22
CA VAL A 180 6.76 9.77 -4.20
C VAL A 180 7.67 8.61 -4.58
N ASN A 181 8.65 8.33 -3.72
CA ASN A 181 9.64 7.28 -3.89
C ASN A 181 9.33 6.03 -3.05
N SER A 182 8.81 6.25 -1.83
CA SER A 182 8.44 5.16 -0.93
C SER A 182 7.29 5.57 -0.02
N VAL A 183 6.47 4.60 0.38
CA VAL A 183 5.36 4.80 1.31
C VAL A 183 5.43 3.75 2.41
N TYR A 184 5.34 4.18 3.67
CA TYR A 184 5.27 3.33 4.85
C TYR A 184 4.01 3.67 5.61
N TYR A 185 3.15 2.69 5.78
CA TYR A 185 1.87 2.86 6.48
C TYR A 185 1.76 1.93 7.67
N MET A 186 1.20 2.41 8.76
CA MET A 186 0.90 1.64 9.95
C MET A 186 -0.54 1.91 10.36
N GLU A 187 -1.38 0.89 10.31
CA GLU A 187 -2.77 0.98 10.79
C GLU A 187 -2.81 1.04 12.33
N ASP A 188 -3.64 1.93 12.87
CA ASP A 188 -3.84 2.02 14.30
C ASP A 188 -4.72 0.85 14.77
N GLN A 189 -4.21 0.06 15.71
CA GLN A 189 -4.97 -1.04 16.31
C GLN A 189 -6.10 -0.48 17.17
N LYS A 190 -7.33 -0.93 16.91
CA LYS A 190 -8.53 -0.59 17.68
C LYS A 190 -8.69 -1.49 18.88
#